data_d0c2bf81f6ca51cb70579aec34bff931
#
_entry.id   d0c2bf81f6ca51cb70579aec34bff931
#
_cell.length_a   1.000
_cell.length_b   1.000
_cell.length_c   1.000
_cell.angle_alpha   90.00
_cell.angle_beta   90.00
_cell.angle_gamma   90.00
#
_symmetry.space_group_name_H-M   'P 1'
#
loop_
_entity.id
_entity.type
_entity.pdbx_description
1 polymer ?
#
loop_
_entity_poly.entity_id
_entity_poly.type
_entity_poly.pdbx_seq_one_letter_code
_entity_poly.pdbx_strand_id
1 'polypeptide(L)'
;MSLNILGKVAGILALTVGLAGCMDVTMEIDVQTETTGKATTTSVMGADVYAMIKAGAGSDDAGDDGFCKEAGATLTENADGSATCLLVVEGPFAELNDADAKDDGAKFEVVSPGVVKVSFTTEDMKGELGTEGQDEETKAMMQQFFEGHSITIRIKGKEILDTNMTKNGNSAEIVIPFLDLINGTVELPPALYATVKVN
;
A
#
# COMPACT_ATOMS: atom_id res chain seq x y z
N MET A 1 17.97 -4.40 32.35
CA MET A 1 16.61 -4.34 31.83
C MET A 1 16.72 -3.88 30.39
N SER A 2 16.91 -4.82 29.49
CA SER A 2 17.03 -4.54 28.04
C SER A 2 15.62 -4.45 27.48
N LEU A 3 15.22 -3.24 27.10
CA LEU A 3 13.96 -3.04 26.38
C LEU A 3 14.15 -3.55 24.96
N ASN A 4 13.55 -4.68 24.66
CA ASN A 4 13.41 -5.20 23.29
C ASN A 4 12.56 -4.23 22.47
N ILE A 5 13.22 -3.39 21.69
CA ILE A 5 12.60 -2.52 20.67
C ILE A 5 12.55 -3.28 19.31
N LEU A 6 12.64 -4.60 19.34
CA LEU A 6 12.44 -5.42 18.16
C LEU A 6 11.01 -5.98 18.19
N GLY A 7 10.11 -5.30 17.59
CA GLY A 7 8.80 -5.85 17.38
C GLY A 7 7.77 -4.79 17.19
N LYS A 8 7.63 -4.27 15.99
CA LYS A 8 6.38 -3.75 15.42
C LYS A 8 6.70 -2.91 14.16
N VAL A 9 7.25 -3.54 13.15
CA VAL A 9 7.01 -3.07 11.78
C VAL A 9 5.98 -4.04 11.20
N ALA A 10 4.79 -3.95 11.76
CA ALA A 10 3.64 -4.72 11.30
C ALA A 10 3.12 -4.13 10.00
N GLY A 11 3.11 -4.93 8.95
CA GLY A 11 2.11 -4.83 7.90
C GLY A 11 2.15 -3.63 6.97
N ILE A 12 3.14 -3.55 6.08
CA ILE A 12 3.07 -2.62 4.93
C ILE A 12 1.82 -2.90 4.06
N LEU A 13 1.14 -4.01 4.25
CA LEU A 13 -0.07 -4.41 3.52
C LEU A 13 -1.33 -4.56 4.39
N ALA A 14 -1.27 -4.30 5.70
CA ALA A 14 -2.50 -4.13 6.46
C ALA A 14 -3.09 -2.76 6.09
N LEU A 15 -3.75 -2.68 4.94
CA LEU A 15 -4.71 -1.64 4.64
C LEU A 15 -5.74 -1.67 5.77
N THR A 16 -5.62 -0.74 6.71
CA THR A 16 -6.67 -0.47 7.68
C THR A 16 -7.87 0.07 6.93
N VAL A 17 -8.73 -0.84 6.48
CA VAL A 17 -9.87 -0.62 5.59
C VAL A 17 -10.94 0.31 6.18
N GLY A 18 -10.77 0.78 7.41
CA GLY A 18 -11.77 1.60 8.10
C GLY A 18 -11.91 3.06 7.63
N LEU A 19 -10.94 3.62 6.90
CA LEU A 19 -10.92 5.06 6.55
C LEU A 19 -10.44 5.34 5.12
N ALA A 20 -10.41 4.33 4.24
CA ALA A 20 -9.88 4.45 2.89
C ALA A 20 -10.73 5.31 1.93
N GLY A 21 -11.82 5.87 2.38
CA GLY A 21 -12.88 6.46 1.55
C GLY A 21 -12.55 7.76 0.81
N CYS A 22 -11.37 8.34 0.90
CA CYS A 22 -10.94 9.52 0.12
C CYS A 22 -9.41 9.60 0.14
N MET A 23 -8.76 8.52 -0.23
CA MET A 23 -7.32 8.41 -0.08
C MET A 23 -6.70 7.73 -1.30
N ASP A 24 -5.68 8.36 -1.87
CA ASP A 24 -4.80 7.70 -2.81
C ASP A 24 -3.68 6.98 -2.06
N VAL A 25 -3.40 5.75 -2.44
CA VAL A 25 -2.34 4.95 -1.85
C VAL A 25 -1.32 4.59 -2.92
N THR A 26 -0.05 4.89 -2.67
CA THR A 26 1.07 4.45 -3.52
C THR A 26 2.00 3.58 -2.70
N MET A 27 2.19 2.35 -3.16
CA MET A 27 3.18 1.41 -2.64
C MET A 27 4.31 1.29 -3.65
N GLU A 28 5.52 1.66 -3.24
CA GLU A 28 6.72 1.58 -4.09
C GLU A 28 7.76 0.65 -3.44
N ILE A 29 8.26 -0.32 -4.18
CA ILE A 29 9.41 -1.14 -3.80
C ILE A 29 10.57 -0.80 -4.73
N ASP A 30 11.66 -0.29 -4.15
CA ASP A 30 12.93 -0.08 -4.84
C ASP A 30 13.90 -1.21 -4.48
N VAL A 31 14.18 -2.07 -5.46
CA VAL A 31 15.08 -3.22 -5.30
C VAL A 31 16.51 -2.74 -5.47
N GLN A 32 17.23 -2.64 -4.36
CA GLN A 32 18.57 -2.05 -4.32
C GLN A 32 19.68 -3.07 -4.61
N THR A 33 19.57 -4.26 -4.02
CA THR A 33 20.49 -5.37 -4.20
C THR A 33 19.75 -6.70 -4.35
N GLU A 34 20.45 -7.82 -4.44
CA GLU A 34 19.84 -9.16 -4.47
C GLU A 34 19.15 -9.54 -3.16
N THR A 35 19.38 -8.83 -2.06
CA THR A 35 18.89 -9.19 -0.72
C THR A 35 18.25 -8.04 0.03
N THR A 36 18.37 -6.80 -0.48
CA THR A 36 17.87 -5.60 0.20
C THR A 36 17.05 -4.73 -0.74
N GLY A 37 16.15 -3.98 -0.17
CA GLY A 37 15.34 -3.01 -0.86
C GLY A 37 14.82 -1.93 0.06
N LYS A 38 14.03 -1.04 -0.51
CA LYS A 38 13.32 0.03 0.19
C LYS A 38 11.86 -0.03 -0.21
N ALA A 39 10.99 -0.18 0.76
CA ALA A 39 9.55 -0.04 0.59
C ALA A 39 9.11 1.34 1.06
N THR A 40 8.29 1.99 0.26
CA THR A 40 7.71 3.30 0.56
C THR A 40 6.21 3.23 0.36
N THR A 41 5.44 3.49 1.42
CA THR A 41 4.00 3.65 1.34
C THR A 41 3.67 5.12 1.52
N THR A 42 2.96 5.68 0.57
CA THR A 42 2.44 7.05 0.62
C THR A 42 0.93 7.00 0.53
N SER A 43 0.26 7.51 1.56
CA SER A 43 -1.20 7.65 1.58
C SER A 43 -1.54 9.13 1.61
N VAL A 44 -2.38 9.58 0.67
CA VAL A 44 -2.82 10.97 0.58
C VAL A 44 -4.31 11.05 0.83
N MET A 45 -4.71 11.70 1.89
CA MET A 45 -6.10 11.88 2.29
C MET A 45 -6.59 13.27 1.92
N GLY A 46 -7.76 13.34 1.29
CA GLY A 46 -8.39 14.61 0.89
C GLY A 46 -8.73 15.50 2.09
N ALA A 47 -8.76 16.83 1.85
CA ALA A 47 -8.91 17.84 2.90
C ALA A 47 -10.20 17.67 3.73
N ASP A 48 -11.33 17.37 3.08
CA ASP A 48 -12.62 17.26 3.75
C ASP A 48 -12.65 16.10 4.75
N VAL A 49 -12.11 14.93 4.34
CA VAL A 49 -12.05 13.73 5.20
C VAL A 49 -11.03 13.91 6.30
N TYR A 50 -9.88 14.48 6.00
CA TYR A 50 -8.87 14.76 7.01
C TYR A 50 -9.39 15.73 8.08
N ALA A 51 -10.15 16.77 7.69
CA ALA A 51 -10.78 17.69 8.62
C ALA A 51 -11.81 16.99 9.53
N MET A 52 -12.60 16.04 9.00
CA MET A 52 -13.54 15.25 9.80
C MET A 52 -12.81 14.36 10.83
N ILE A 53 -11.72 13.71 10.44
CA ILE A 53 -10.92 12.90 11.35
C ILE A 53 -10.31 13.77 12.47
N LYS A 54 -9.77 14.94 12.12
CA LYS A 54 -9.24 15.89 13.12
C LYS A 54 -10.31 16.35 14.10
N ALA A 55 -11.53 16.59 13.62
CA ALA A 55 -12.64 17.01 14.48
C ALA A 55 -13.12 15.85 15.39
N GLY A 56 -13.12 14.61 14.89
CA GLY A 56 -13.47 13.41 15.65
C GLY A 56 -12.42 12.99 16.68
N ALA A 57 -11.15 13.24 16.43
CA ALA A 57 -10.05 12.89 17.33
C ALA A 57 -10.08 13.63 18.69
N GLY A 58 -10.98 14.61 18.85
CA GLY A 58 -11.24 15.29 20.12
C GLY A 58 -12.35 14.65 20.98
N SER A 59 -13.01 13.58 20.52
CA SER A 59 -14.01 12.83 21.28
C SER A 59 -13.37 11.60 21.92
N ASP A 60 -13.66 11.32 23.20
CA ASP A 60 -13.14 10.18 23.96
C ASP A 60 -13.54 8.81 23.36
N ASP A 61 -14.47 8.79 22.40
CA ASP A 61 -14.91 7.61 21.65
C ASP A 61 -14.21 7.41 20.29
N ALA A 62 -13.36 8.36 19.84
CA ALA A 62 -12.51 8.14 18.69
C ALA A 62 -11.40 7.18 19.10
N GLY A 63 -11.61 5.91 18.83
CA GLY A 63 -10.60 4.86 19.05
C GLY A 63 -9.25 5.27 18.44
N ASP A 64 -8.21 4.61 18.87
CA ASP A 64 -6.79 4.86 18.53
C ASP A 64 -6.44 4.75 17.00
N ASP A 65 -7.46 4.81 16.14
CA ASP A 65 -7.42 4.59 14.68
C ASP A 65 -7.16 5.87 13.86
N GLY A 66 -6.29 6.76 14.34
CA GLY A 66 -5.96 7.97 13.59
C GLY A 66 -5.10 7.70 12.36
N PHE A 67 -5.35 8.48 11.30
CA PHE A 67 -4.52 8.48 10.10
C PHE A 67 -3.03 8.70 10.44
N CYS A 68 -2.14 7.86 9.88
CA CYS A 68 -0.69 7.98 10.00
C CYS A 68 -0.13 7.71 11.43
N LYS A 69 -0.64 6.71 12.13
CA LYS A 69 -0.15 6.32 13.47
C LYS A 69 0.86 5.18 13.49
N GLU A 70 1.21 4.62 12.34
CA GLU A 70 2.19 3.55 12.24
C GLU A 70 3.56 4.01 12.74
N ALA A 71 4.25 3.10 13.43
CA ALA A 71 5.58 3.39 13.96
C ALA A 71 6.55 3.71 12.82
N GLY A 72 7.15 4.89 12.84
CA GLY A 72 8.05 5.36 11.79
C GLY A 72 7.36 6.12 10.65
N ALA A 73 6.03 6.21 10.64
CA ALA A 73 5.31 7.02 9.67
C ALA A 73 5.48 8.52 9.95
N THR A 74 5.47 9.30 8.88
CA THR A 74 5.57 10.76 8.92
C THR A 74 4.31 11.38 8.33
N LEU A 75 3.57 12.15 9.14
CA LEU A 75 2.42 12.92 8.72
C LEU A 75 2.85 14.30 8.24
N THR A 76 2.34 14.71 7.09
CA THR A 76 2.48 16.07 6.55
C THR A 76 1.09 16.63 6.23
N GLU A 77 0.73 17.75 6.85
CA GLU A 77 -0.45 18.53 6.46
C GLU A 77 -0.10 19.43 5.27
N ASN A 78 -0.84 19.30 4.17
CA ASN A 78 -0.57 20.03 2.94
C ASN A 78 -1.26 21.40 2.95
N ALA A 79 -0.79 22.34 2.12
CA ALA A 79 -1.31 23.69 2.05
C ALA A 79 -2.77 23.79 1.59
N ASP A 80 -3.27 22.77 0.89
CA ASP A 80 -4.66 22.65 0.43
C ASP A 80 -5.61 22.02 1.48
N GLY A 81 -5.08 21.70 2.66
CA GLY A 81 -5.81 21.07 3.76
C GLY A 81 -5.81 19.52 3.71
N SER A 82 -5.30 18.91 2.65
CA SER A 82 -5.10 17.46 2.59
C SER A 82 -3.96 17.02 3.52
N ALA A 83 -3.85 15.72 3.76
CA ALA A 83 -2.77 15.15 4.56
C ALA A 83 -2.07 14.02 3.83
N THR A 84 -0.76 13.95 3.96
CA THR A 84 0.08 12.88 3.43
C THR A 84 0.71 12.10 4.58
N CYS A 85 0.52 10.78 4.56
CA CYS A 85 1.23 9.85 5.43
C CYS A 85 2.31 9.13 4.62
N LEU A 86 3.54 9.21 5.08
CA LEU A 86 4.69 8.57 4.46
C LEU A 86 5.28 7.55 5.43
N LEU A 87 5.32 6.29 5.02
CA LEU A 87 6.04 5.22 5.72
C LEU A 87 7.17 4.72 4.83
N VAL A 88 8.38 4.62 5.38
CA VAL A 88 9.56 4.12 4.68
C VAL A 88 10.19 3.03 5.49
N VAL A 89 10.40 1.86 4.88
CA VAL A 89 11.13 0.74 5.44
C VAL A 89 12.26 0.39 4.48
N GLU A 90 13.49 0.29 4.98
CA GLU A 90 14.67 -0.04 4.18
C GLU A 90 15.49 -1.10 4.91
N GLY A 91 15.83 -2.17 4.20
CA GLY A 91 16.58 -3.28 4.80
C GLY A 91 16.54 -4.56 3.96
N PRO A 92 16.85 -5.69 4.59
CA PRO A 92 16.71 -7.00 3.98
C PRO A 92 15.26 -7.28 3.57
N PHE A 93 15.04 -8.05 2.50
CA PHE A 93 13.69 -8.37 2.01
C PHE A 93 12.78 -8.99 3.08
N ALA A 94 13.35 -9.75 4.01
CA ALA A 94 12.59 -10.32 5.13
C ALA A 94 12.03 -9.25 6.09
N GLU A 95 12.60 -8.05 6.11
CA GLU A 95 12.14 -6.93 6.95
C GLU A 95 11.15 -6.03 6.18
N LEU A 96 11.09 -6.14 4.85
CA LEU A 96 10.12 -5.43 4.02
C LEU A 96 8.75 -6.10 4.02
N ASN A 97 8.71 -7.37 4.37
CA ASN A 97 7.48 -8.13 4.57
C ASN A 97 7.17 -8.19 6.07
N ASP A 98 5.91 -8.04 6.42
CA ASP A 98 5.46 -8.31 7.77
C ASP A 98 5.69 -9.79 8.11
N ALA A 99 6.30 -10.06 9.28
CA ALA A 99 6.48 -11.42 9.78
C ALA A 99 5.13 -12.13 10.07
N ASP A 100 4.06 -11.36 10.23
CA ASP A 100 2.70 -11.84 10.46
C ASP A 100 1.82 -11.86 9.19
N ALA A 101 2.29 -11.29 8.07
CA ALA A 101 1.61 -11.37 6.78
C ALA A 101 1.74 -12.81 6.23
N LYS A 102 0.80 -13.65 6.60
CA LYS A 102 0.66 -15.02 6.12
C LYS A 102 0.50 -15.02 4.60
N ASP A 103 1.59 -15.15 3.86
CA ASP A 103 1.63 -15.25 2.39
C ASP A 103 1.20 -14.02 1.56
N ASP A 104 0.72 -12.94 2.17
CA ASP A 104 0.08 -11.78 1.50
C ASP A 104 1.06 -10.67 1.12
N GLY A 105 2.32 -10.80 1.50
CA GLY A 105 3.39 -9.81 1.25
C GLY A 105 4.00 -9.89 -0.16
N ALA A 106 4.93 -8.97 -0.42
CA ALA A 106 5.80 -9.04 -1.59
C ALA A 106 6.72 -10.26 -1.50
N LYS A 107 6.74 -11.09 -2.54
CA LYS A 107 7.67 -12.23 -2.65
C LYS A 107 8.87 -11.81 -3.47
N PHE A 108 10.07 -12.06 -2.93
CA PHE A 108 11.34 -11.73 -3.56
C PHE A 108 12.09 -13.00 -3.90
N GLU A 109 12.49 -13.17 -5.16
CA GLU A 109 13.20 -14.31 -5.66
C GLU A 109 14.41 -13.88 -6.48
N VAL A 110 15.62 -14.33 -6.12
CA VAL A 110 16.82 -14.14 -6.94
C VAL A 110 16.78 -15.15 -8.08
N VAL A 111 16.47 -14.70 -9.29
CA VAL A 111 16.32 -15.58 -10.48
C VAL A 111 17.65 -15.83 -11.19
N SER A 112 18.61 -14.93 -11.07
CA SER A 112 19.99 -15.07 -11.52
C SER A 112 20.87 -14.01 -10.84
N PRO A 113 22.20 -14.09 -10.91
CA PRO A 113 23.08 -13.07 -10.35
C PRO A 113 22.73 -11.66 -10.87
N GLY A 114 22.47 -10.73 -9.95
CA GLY A 114 22.09 -9.36 -10.28
C GLY A 114 20.64 -9.19 -10.74
N VAL A 115 19.77 -10.23 -10.62
CA VAL A 115 18.38 -10.17 -11.07
C VAL A 115 17.43 -10.72 -10.01
N VAL A 116 16.48 -9.90 -9.59
CA VAL A 116 15.44 -10.22 -8.60
C VAL A 116 14.07 -10.13 -9.23
N LYS A 117 13.22 -11.11 -8.98
CA LYS A 117 11.79 -11.04 -9.27
C LYS A 117 11.05 -10.66 -8.00
N VAL A 118 10.23 -9.61 -8.09
CA VAL A 118 9.28 -9.21 -7.06
C VAL A 118 7.88 -9.54 -7.55
N SER A 119 7.06 -10.15 -6.70
CA SER A 119 5.67 -10.49 -7.05
C SER A 119 4.73 -10.32 -5.86
N PHE A 120 3.46 -10.00 -6.17
CA PHE A 120 2.35 -9.88 -5.23
C PHE A 120 1.20 -10.75 -5.70
N THR A 121 0.54 -11.45 -4.79
CA THR A 121 -0.75 -12.09 -5.07
C THR A 121 -1.85 -11.02 -5.13
N THR A 122 -2.82 -11.20 -6.03
CA THR A 122 -3.93 -10.23 -6.19
C THR A 122 -5.24 -10.75 -5.65
N GLU A 123 -5.26 -12.00 -5.18
CA GLU A 123 -6.47 -12.66 -4.67
C GLU A 123 -6.99 -11.96 -3.42
N ASP A 124 -6.09 -11.61 -2.50
CA ASP A 124 -6.41 -10.96 -1.23
C ASP A 124 -6.85 -9.51 -1.42
N MET A 125 -6.29 -8.80 -2.39
CA MET A 125 -6.70 -7.44 -2.74
C MET A 125 -8.19 -7.33 -3.12
N LYS A 126 -8.75 -8.38 -3.73
CA LYS A 126 -10.17 -8.45 -4.09
C LYS A 126 -11.06 -8.79 -2.89
N GLY A 127 -10.55 -9.59 -1.96
CA GLY A 127 -11.28 -10.04 -0.78
C GLY A 127 -11.43 -8.96 0.30
N GLU A 128 -10.37 -8.20 0.55
CA GLU A 128 -10.34 -7.20 1.62
C GLU A 128 -11.15 -5.94 1.32
N LEU A 129 -11.28 -5.56 0.04
CA LEU A 129 -12.02 -4.37 -0.38
C LEU A 129 -13.40 -4.71 -0.98
N GLY A 130 -13.72 -6.00 -1.11
CA GLY A 130 -14.97 -6.46 -1.70
C GLY A 130 -16.19 -6.07 -0.86
N THR A 131 -17.21 -5.58 -1.54
CA THR A 131 -18.51 -5.22 -0.92
C THR A 131 -19.45 -6.42 -0.82
N GLU A 132 -18.93 -7.65 -0.83
CA GLU A 132 -19.77 -8.84 -0.68
C GLU A 132 -20.49 -8.83 0.67
N GLY A 133 -21.82 -8.78 0.63
CA GLY A 133 -22.66 -8.76 1.82
C GLY A 133 -23.04 -7.37 2.33
N GLN A 134 -22.60 -6.28 1.69
CA GLN A 134 -23.02 -4.92 2.03
C GLN A 134 -24.33 -4.55 1.33
N ASP A 135 -25.14 -3.72 2.01
CA ASP A 135 -26.39 -3.21 1.43
C ASP A 135 -26.11 -2.12 0.39
N GLU A 136 -27.13 -1.85 -0.45
CA GLU A 136 -27.02 -0.89 -1.57
C GLU A 136 -26.73 0.56 -1.12
N GLU A 137 -27.18 0.94 0.08
CA GLU A 137 -26.96 2.28 0.63
C GLU A 137 -25.47 2.45 1.03
N THR A 138 -24.90 1.44 1.68
CA THR A 138 -23.47 1.39 2.03
C THR A 138 -22.60 1.40 0.77
N LYS A 139 -22.97 0.62 -0.26
CA LYS A 139 -22.27 0.63 -1.55
C LYS A 139 -22.28 1.99 -2.23
N ALA A 140 -23.46 2.64 -2.27
CA ALA A 140 -23.60 3.96 -2.89
C ALA A 140 -22.78 5.03 -2.14
N MET A 141 -22.72 4.95 -0.81
CA MET A 141 -21.89 5.82 0.00
C MET A 141 -20.40 5.57 -0.28
N MET A 142 -19.96 4.32 -0.31
CA MET A 142 -18.57 3.97 -0.63
C MET A 142 -18.19 4.46 -2.03
N GLN A 143 -19.05 4.28 -3.02
CA GLN A 143 -18.79 4.76 -4.38
C GLN A 143 -18.53 6.27 -4.43
N GLN A 144 -19.29 7.05 -3.68
CA GLN A 144 -19.10 8.51 -3.60
C GLN A 144 -17.76 8.88 -2.96
N PHE A 145 -17.34 8.15 -1.93
CA PHE A 145 -16.06 8.39 -1.24
C PHE A 145 -14.84 7.96 -2.05
N PHE A 146 -14.95 6.88 -2.84
CA PHE A 146 -13.83 6.33 -3.60
C PHE A 146 -13.71 6.84 -5.03
N GLU A 147 -14.65 7.69 -5.48
CA GLU A 147 -14.61 8.24 -6.83
C GLU A 147 -13.34 9.07 -7.06
N GLY A 148 -12.58 8.69 -8.09
CA GLY A 148 -11.34 9.37 -8.47
C GLY A 148 -10.09 8.93 -7.71
N HIS A 149 -10.22 8.07 -6.70
CA HIS A 149 -9.11 7.56 -5.92
C HIS A 149 -8.59 6.20 -6.40
N SER A 150 -7.31 5.91 -6.14
CA SER A 150 -6.64 4.72 -6.65
C SER A 150 -5.56 4.17 -5.73
N ILE A 151 -5.26 2.89 -5.94
CA ILE A 151 -4.06 2.24 -5.43
C ILE A 151 -3.04 2.18 -6.57
N THR A 152 -1.84 2.66 -6.32
CA THR A 152 -0.70 2.53 -7.24
C THR A 152 0.32 1.57 -6.63
N ILE A 153 0.67 0.51 -7.37
CA ILE A 153 1.76 -0.40 -7.01
C ILE A 153 2.90 -0.16 -8.00
N ARG A 154 4.10 0.10 -7.48
CA ARG A 154 5.29 0.38 -8.27
C ARG A 154 6.48 -0.44 -7.80
N ILE A 155 7.17 -1.08 -8.74
CA ILE A 155 8.43 -1.78 -8.50
C ILE A 155 9.52 -1.08 -9.30
N LYS A 156 10.63 -0.76 -8.66
CA LYS A 156 11.77 -0.06 -9.25
C LYS A 156 13.07 -0.83 -9.05
N GLY A 157 14.05 -0.52 -9.89
CA GLY A 157 15.43 -0.96 -9.76
C GLY A 157 16.29 -0.29 -10.80
N LYS A 158 17.45 -0.88 -11.13
CA LYS A 158 18.31 -0.33 -12.19
C LYS A 158 17.65 -0.41 -13.56
N GLU A 159 16.98 -1.53 -13.84
CA GLU A 159 16.29 -1.80 -15.10
C GLU A 159 15.18 -2.82 -14.87
N ILE A 160 14.02 -2.62 -15.48
CA ILE A 160 12.95 -3.62 -15.55
C ILE A 160 13.21 -4.52 -16.75
N LEU A 161 13.44 -5.81 -16.51
CA LEU A 161 13.70 -6.81 -17.54
C LEU A 161 12.41 -7.39 -18.11
N ASP A 162 11.47 -7.74 -17.20
CA ASP A 162 10.17 -8.32 -17.54
C ASP A 162 9.12 -7.93 -16.51
N THR A 163 7.86 -7.78 -16.92
CA THR A 163 6.74 -7.42 -16.05
C THR A 163 5.40 -7.64 -16.75
N ASN A 164 4.35 -7.90 -16.00
CA ASN A 164 2.95 -7.86 -16.46
C ASN A 164 2.24 -6.53 -16.10
N MET A 165 2.99 -5.55 -15.60
CA MET A 165 2.53 -4.18 -15.33
C MET A 165 3.00 -3.23 -16.44
N THR A 166 2.62 -1.97 -16.38
CA THR A 166 3.09 -0.94 -17.30
C THR A 166 4.55 -0.58 -17.00
N LYS A 167 5.44 -0.81 -17.97
CA LYS A 167 6.85 -0.43 -17.85
C LYS A 167 7.04 1.06 -18.15
N ASN A 168 7.70 1.77 -17.25
CA ASN A 168 8.02 3.18 -17.38
C ASN A 168 9.48 3.43 -16.95
N GLY A 169 10.40 3.41 -17.91
CA GLY A 169 11.84 3.56 -17.66
C GLY A 169 12.39 2.41 -16.78
N ASN A 170 12.84 2.76 -15.57
CA ASN A 170 13.38 1.82 -14.59
C ASN A 170 12.34 1.36 -13.56
N SER A 171 11.06 1.61 -13.82
CA SER A 171 9.95 1.17 -12.99
C SER A 171 8.91 0.37 -13.77
N ALA A 172 8.18 -0.48 -13.07
CA ALA A 172 6.96 -1.13 -13.50
C ALA A 172 5.84 -0.71 -12.55
N GLU A 173 4.69 -0.29 -13.07
CA GLU A 173 3.61 0.22 -12.23
C GLU A 173 2.23 -0.24 -12.72
N ILE A 174 1.29 -0.35 -11.80
CA ILE A 174 -0.13 -0.51 -12.07
C ILE A 174 -0.89 0.48 -11.20
N VAL A 175 -1.91 1.11 -11.79
CA VAL A 175 -2.86 1.97 -11.09
C VAL A 175 -4.20 1.26 -11.10
N ILE A 176 -4.78 1.04 -9.94
CA ILE A 176 -6.02 0.31 -9.73
C ILE A 176 -7.03 1.27 -9.11
N PRO A 177 -8.05 1.72 -9.86
CA PRO A 177 -9.10 2.55 -9.30
C PRO A 177 -9.84 1.80 -8.18
N PHE A 178 -10.07 2.44 -7.05
CA PHE A 178 -10.81 1.82 -5.94
C PHE A 178 -12.21 1.37 -6.36
N LEU A 179 -12.91 2.15 -7.18
CA LEU A 179 -14.24 1.79 -7.66
C LEU A 179 -14.25 0.48 -8.45
N ASP A 180 -13.20 0.18 -9.21
CA ASP A 180 -13.12 -1.06 -9.96
C ASP A 180 -12.89 -2.27 -9.04
N LEU A 181 -12.14 -2.09 -7.94
CA LEU A 181 -12.00 -3.10 -6.89
C LEU A 181 -13.32 -3.33 -6.16
N ILE A 182 -13.98 -2.26 -5.70
CA ILE A 182 -15.26 -2.30 -4.97
C ILE A 182 -16.35 -2.96 -5.79
N ASN A 183 -16.42 -2.63 -7.08
CA ASN A 183 -17.43 -3.18 -8.00
C ASN A 183 -17.05 -4.57 -8.54
N GLY A 184 -15.86 -5.07 -8.24
CA GLY A 184 -15.36 -6.34 -8.78
C GLY A 184 -15.17 -6.32 -10.30
N THR A 185 -15.03 -5.13 -10.90
CA THR A 185 -14.88 -4.94 -12.37
C THR A 185 -13.42 -4.97 -12.80
N VAL A 186 -12.47 -4.85 -11.86
CA VAL A 186 -11.05 -4.93 -12.18
C VAL A 186 -10.64 -6.36 -12.54
N GLU A 187 -10.07 -6.52 -13.71
CA GLU A 187 -9.43 -7.77 -14.14
C GLU A 187 -7.94 -7.74 -13.79
N LEU A 188 -7.58 -8.26 -12.61
CA LEU A 188 -6.19 -8.42 -12.20
C LEU A 188 -5.72 -9.85 -12.52
N PRO A 189 -4.48 -10.03 -13.02
CA PRO A 189 -3.87 -11.34 -13.12
C PRO A 189 -3.70 -11.95 -11.70
N PRO A 190 -3.56 -13.26 -11.55
CA PRO A 190 -3.40 -13.90 -10.24
C PRO A 190 -2.23 -13.37 -9.41
N ALA A 191 -1.21 -12.84 -10.08
CA ALA A 191 -0.10 -12.13 -9.45
C ALA A 191 0.38 -10.98 -10.33
N LEU A 192 0.74 -9.87 -9.70
CA LEU A 192 1.50 -8.79 -10.30
C LEU A 192 3.00 -9.06 -10.08
N TYR A 193 3.84 -8.80 -11.09
CA TYR A 193 5.27 -9.01 -10.92
C TYR A 193 6.12 -8.05 -11.76
N ALA A 194 7.36 -7.89 -11.31
CA ALA A 194 8.44 -7.33 -12.11
C ALA A 194 9.75 -8.10 -11.86
N THR A 195 10.48 -8.38 -12.92
CA THR A 195 11.85 -8.89 -12.88
C THR A 195 12.80 -7.72 -13.06
N VAL A 196 13.62 -7.49 -12.06
CA VAL A 196 14.40 -6.27 -11.90
C VAL A 196 15.89 -6.61 -11.91
N LYS A 197 16.66 -5.89 -12.72
CA LYS A 197 18.11 -5.86 -12.59
C LYS A 197 18.49 -4.95 -11.43
N VAL A 198 19.34 -5.42 -10.53
CA VAL A 198 19.85 -4.63 -9.40
C VAL A 198 21.24 -4.08 -9.67
N ASN A 199 21.72 -3.23 -8.80
CA ASN A 199 23.06 -2.60 -8.92
C ASN A 199 24.20 -3.55 -8.55
#